data_9798b11f29401a59b5ec5ab1e0dee3f6
#
_entry.id   9798b11f29401a59b5ec5ab1e0dee3f6
#
_cell.length_a   1.000
_cell.length_b   1.000
_cell.length_c   1.000
_cell.angle_alpha   90.00
_cell.angle_beta   90.00
_cell.angle_gamma   90.00
#
_symmetry.space_group_name_H-M   'P 1'
#
loop_
_entity.id
_entity.type
_entity.pdbx_description
1 polymer ?
#
loop_
_entity_poly.entity_id
_entity_poly.type
_entity_poly.pdbx_seq_one_letter_code
_entity_poly.pdbx_strand_id
1 'polypeptide(L)'
;MNRQREFYYYAEQVTKRTGVGLRKMQSQDRHREVAEARYCLIYLMRHKMKLTLMEIAKLMRRHYSTVHHGLEVMHILQVTMKKYTRLKEIKRYEHHNIRPRDTMYICN
;
A
#
# COMPACT_ATOMS: atom_id res chain seq x y z
N MET A 1 -16.37 -0.91 6.79
CA MET A 1 -16.41 -0.72 6.16
C MET A 1 -15.62 -0.45 5.11
N ASN A 2 -14.86 0.19 4.96
CA ASN A 2 -14.16 0.52 3.76
C ASN A 2 -12.69 0.23 3.77
N ARG A 3 -12.31 -0.74 4.60
CA ARG A 3 -10.93 -1.17 4.63
C ARG A 3 -10.49 -1.74 3.29
N GLN A 4 -11.42 -2.44 2.63
CA GLN A 4 -11.11 -3.04 1.35
C GLN A 4 -10.86 -1.96 0.30
N ARG A 5 -11.65 -0.90 0.31
CA ARG A 5 -11.46 0.21 -0.61
C ARG A 5 -10.15 0.92 -0.36
N GLU A 6 -9.80 1.14 0.91
CA GLU A 6 -8.52 1.73 1.25
C GLU A 6 -7.39 0.88 0.71
N PHE A 7 -7.48 -0.43 0.91
CA PHE A 7 -6.45 -1.35 0.45
C PHE A 7 -6.25 -1.22 -1.06
N TYR A 8 -7.34 -1.24 -1.82
CA TYR A 8 -7.23 -1.12 -3.27
C TYR A 8 -6.71 0.24 -3.71
N TYR A 9 -7.08 1.28 -3.00
CA TYR A 9 -6.57 2.61 -3.30
C TYR A 9 -5.04 2.65 -3.19
N TYR A 10 -4.50 2.15 -2.07
CA TYR A 10 -3.06 2.18 -1.88
C TYR A 10 -2.35 1.22 -2.83
N ALA A 11 -2.96 0.10 -3.13
CA ALA A 11 -2.40 -0.81 -4.12
C ALA A 11 -2.30 -0.12 -5.47
N GLU A 12 -3.30 0.64 -5.84
CA GLU A 12 -3.29 1.38 -7.10
C GLU A 12 -2.19 2.43 -7.10
N GLN A 13 -1.98 3.11 -5.98
CA GLN A 13 -0.91 4.09 -5.88
C GLN A 13 0.46 3.45 -6.10
N VAL A 14 0.66 2.26 -5.54
CA VAL A 14 1.92 1.53 -5.74
C VAL A 14 2.05 1.10 -7.19
N THR A 15 0.96 0.60 -7.79
CA THR A 15 0.99 0.18 -9.18
C THR A 15 1.38 1.33 -10.10
N LYS A 16 0.87 2.52 -9.84
CA LYS A 16 1.20 3.69 -10.66
C LYS A 16 2.69 4.03 -10.58
N ARG A 17 3.31 3.76 -9.45
CA ARG A 17 4.72 4.10 -9.25
C ARG A 17 5.68 3.00 -9.69
N THR A 18 5.27 1.75 -9.63
CA THR A 18 6.16 0.62 -9.88
C THR A 18 5.83 -0.14 -11.16
N GLY A 19 4.61 -0.03 -11.65
CA GLY A 19 4.15 -0.83 -12.76
C GLY A 19 3.73 -2.24 -12.37
N VAL A 20 3.78 -2.57 -11.08
CA VAL A 20 3.45 -3.91 -10.60
C VAL A 20 2.02 -3.92 -10.06
N GLY A 21 1.18 -4.80 -10.58
CA GLY A 21 -0.21 -4.90 -10.16
C GLY A 21 -0.37 -5.63 -8.84
N LEU A 22 -1.53 -5.45 -8.22
CA LEU A 22 -1.80 -6.06 -6.91
C LEU A 22 -1.71 -7.57 -6.94
N ARG A 23 -2.23 -8.19 -7.99
CA ARG A 23 -2.20 -9.64 -8.09
C ARG A 23 -0.76 -10.16 -8.04
N LYS A 24 0.14 -9.45 -8.72
CA LYS A 24 1.55 -9.81 -8.71
C LYS A 24 2.14 -9.64 -7.32
N MET A 25 1.80 -8.55 -6.65
CA MET A 25 2.29 -8.30 -5.30
C MET A 25 1.84 -9.37 -4.31
N GLN A 26 0.66 -9.93 -4.51
CA GLN A 26 0.14 -11.00 -3.63
C GLN A 26 0.61 -12.39 -4.05
N SER A 27 1.33 -12.49 -5.16
CA SER A 27 1.78 -13.79 -5.68
C SER A 27 3.10 -14.21 -5.01
N GLN A 28 3.59 -15.38 -5.40
CA GLN A 28 4.86 -15.90 -4.92
C GLN A 28 6.04 -15.42 -5.74
N ASP A 29 5.83 -14.48 -6.64
CA ASP A 29 6.88 -13.96 -7.50
C ASP A 29 7.97 -13.34 -6.64
N ARG A 30 9.23 -13.69 -6.92
CA ARG A 30 10.38 -13.24 -6.15
C ARG A 30 11.26 -12.24 -6.87
N HIS A 31 10.83 -11.78 -8.04
CA HIS A 31 11.62 -10.78 -8.75
C HIS A 31 11.73 -9.53 -7.90
N ARG A 32 12.87 -8.87 -8.01
CA ARG A 32 13.16 -7.70 -7.18
C ARG A 32 12.11 -6.62 -7.30
N GLU A 33 11.67 -6.34 -8.51
CA GLU A 33 10.68 -5.29 -8.74
C GLU A 33 9.36 -5.61 -8.03
N VAL A 34 8.98 -6.88 -8.08
CA VAL A 34 7.73 -7.31 -7.45
C VAL A 34 7.87 -7.26 -5.93
N ALA A 35 9.01 -7.69 -5.41
CA ALA A 35 9.24 -7.68 -3.97
C ALA A 35 9.23 -6.24 -3.44
N GLU A 36 9.87 -5.33 -4.15
CA GLU A 36 9.91 -3.94 -3.72
C GLU A 36 8.52 -3.31 -3.75
N ALA A 37 7.73 -3.61 -4.79
CA ALA A 37 6.36 -3.11 -4.86
C ALA A 37 5.54 -3.65 -3.70
N ARG A 38 5.71 -4.93 -3.38
CA ARG A 38 5.03 -5.56 -2.25
C ARG A 38 5.37 -4.85 -0.95
N TYR A 39 6.64 -4.54 -0.74
CA TYR A 39 7.06 -3.85 0.47
C TYR A 39 6.54 -2.42 0.53
N CYS A 40 6.42 -1.75 -0.61
CA CYS A 40 5.81 -0.43 -0.66
C CYS A 40 4.37 -0.48 -0.15
N LEU A 41 3.61 -1.45 -0.63
CA LEU A 41 2.22 -1.59 -0.21
C LEU A 41 2.13 -1.92 1.28
N ILE A 42 2.99 -2.81 1.75
CA ILE A 42 3.03 -3.14 3.18
C ILE A 42 3.28 -1.89 4.02
N TYR A 43 4.22 -1.07 3.57
CA TYR A 43 4.52 0.18 4.27
C TYR A 43 3.29 1.09 4.35
N LEU A 44 2.58 1.24 3.24
CA LEU A 44 1.40 2.11 3.22
C LEU A 44 0.29 1.56 4.11
N MET A 45 0.12 0.24 4.12
CA MET A 45 -0.89 -0.37 4.97
C MET A 45 -0.56 -0.13 6.44
N ARG A 46 0.70 -0.18 6.81
CA ARG A 46 1.11 0.03 8.20
C ARG A 46 0.98 1.49 8.60
N HIS A 47 1.45 2.40 7.77
CA HIS A 47 1.55 3.81 8.14
C HIS A 47 0.35 4.66 7.76
N LYS A 48 -0.32 4.33 6.66
CA LYS A 48 -1.48 5.10 6.22
C LYS A 48 -2.80 4.49 6.69
N MET A 49 -2.89 3.18 6.66
CA MET A 49 -4.11 2.49 7.10
C MET A 49 -4.07 2.12 8.58
N LYS A 50 -2.89 2.18 9.19
CA LYS A 50 -2.72 1.86 10.61
C LYS A 50 -3.11 0.42 10.95
N LEU A 51 -2.85 -0.50 10.03
CA LEU A 51 -3.16 -1.90 10.25
C LEU A 51 -2.08 -2.57 11.09
N THR A 52 -2.49 -3.61 11.81
CA THR A 52 -1.53 -4.45 12.54
C THR A 52 -0.78 -5.34 11.56
N LEU A 53 0.34 -5.91 12.00
CA LEU A 53 1.11 -6.81 11.17
C LEU A 53 0.29 -8.02 10.75
N MET A 54 -0.55 -8.52 11.65
CA MET A 54 -1.39 -9.68 11.33
C MET A 54 -2.44 -9.33 10.28
N GLU A 55 -3.02 -8.15 10.38
CA GLU A 55 -4.00 -7.72 9.38
C GLU A 55 -3.35 -7.56 8.00
N ILE A 56 -2.15 -7.00 7.97
CA ILE A 56 -1.42 -6.84 6.72
C ILE A 56 -1.06 -8.20 6.13
N ALA A 57 -0.60 -9.11 6.99
CA ALA A 57 -0.23 -10.46 6.55
C ALA A 57 -1.42 -11.15 5.88
N LYS A 58 -2.59 -10.99 6.45
CA LYS A 58 -3.79 -11.58 5.89
C LYS A 58 -4.10 -11.02 4.51
N LEU A 59 -4.07 -9.69 4.38
CA LEU A 59 -4.39 -9.06 3.11
C LEU A 59 -3.34 -9.37 2.04
N MET A 60 -2.08 -9.48 2.42
CA MET A 60 -1.01 -9.76 1.49
C MET A 60 -0.78 -11.25 1.28
N ARG A 61 -1.49 -12.10 2.02
CA ARG A 61 -1.34 -13.56 1.94
C ARG A 61 0.08 -13.98 2.25
N ARG A 62 0.66 -13.37 3.31
CA ARG A 62 2.02 -13.66 3.74
C ARG A 62 2.04 -13.93 5.23
N HIS A 63 3.10 -14.59 5.68
CA HIS A 63 3.33 -14.75 7.10
C HIS A 63 3.71 -13.39 7.69
N TYR A 64 3.35 -13.16 8.96
CA TYR A 64 3.60 -11.86 9.55
C TYR A 64 5.10 -11.53 9.65
N SER A 65 5.95 -12.55 9.72
CA SER A 65 7.40 -12.29 9.75
C SER A 65 7.87 -11.67 8.44
N THR A 66 7.25 -12.06 7.32
CA THR A 66 7.56 -11.45 6.01
C THR A 66 7.13 -9.99 6.01
N VAL A 67 6.00 -9.68 6.64
CA VAL A 67 5.54 -8.30 6.74
C VAL A 67 6.54 -7.48 7.55
N HIS A 68 6.97 -8.00 8.68
CA HIS A 68 7.94 -7.34 9.53
C HIS A 68 9.24 -7.08 8.75
N HIS A 69 9.73 -8.10 8.05
CA HIS A 69 10.93 -7.96 7.23
C HIS A 69 10.75 -6.89 6.15
N GLY A 70 9.58 -6.88 5.51
CA GLY A 70 9.30 -5.89 4.47
C GLY A 70 9.33 -4.46 4.99
N LEU A 71 8.83 -4.26 6.21
CA LEU A 71 8.87 -2.93 6.81
C LEU A 71 10.31 -2.50 7.10
N GLU A 72 11.14 -3.43 7.55
CA GLU A 72 12.55 -3.12 7.79
C GLU A 72 13.27 -2.78 6.50
N VAL A 73 13.03 -3.57 5.45
CA VAL A 73 13.63 -3.31 4.14
C VAL A 73 13.19 -1.94 3.63
N MET A 74 11.92 -1.63 3.75
CA MET A 74 11.40 -0.35 3.24
C MET A 74 11.98 0.83 4.02
N HIS A 75 12.22 0.66 5.31
CA HIS A 75 12.85 1.71 6.10
C HIS A 75 14.24 2.03 5.51
N ILE A 76 15.01 0.99 5.22
CA ILE A 76 16.34 1.17 4.65
C ILE A 76 16.26 1.80 3.27
N LEU A 77 15.34 1.34 2.44
CA LEU A 77 15.20 1.87 1.09
C LEU A 77 14.82 3.33 1.08
N GLN A 78 13.99 3.75 2.03
CA GLN A 78 13.60 5.16 2.10
C GLN A 78 14.76 6.05 2.50
N VAL A 79 15.68 5.54 3.30
CA VAL A 79 16.86 6.30 3.68
C VAL A 79 17.87 6.38 2.55
N THR A 80 18.02 5.28 1.79
CA THR A 80 19.08 5.18 0.80
C THR A 80 18.67 5.52 -0.62
N MET A 81 17.38 5.44 -0.96
CA MET A 81 16.93 5.64 -2.34
C MET A 81 15.78 6.65 -2.38
N LYS A 82 16.03 7.75 -3.05
CA LYS A 82 15.05 8.85 -3.10
C LYS A 82 13.69 8.45 -3.64
N LYS A 83 13.65 7.51 -4.58
CA LYS A 83 12.35 7.14 -5.17
C LYS A 83 11.39 6.59 -4.13
N TYR A 84 11.88 6.06 -3.02
CA TYR A 84 11.02 5.50 -1.99
C TYR A 84 10.64 6.52 -0.92
N THR A 85 11.36 7.64 -0.83
CA THR A 85 10.95 8.67 0.13
C THR A 85 9.62 9.29 -0.26
N ARG A 86 9.27 9.22 -1.53
CA ARG A 86 8.02 9.80 -2.02
C ARG A 86 6.79 9.02 -1.59
N LEU A 87 6.96 7.84 -1.04
CA LEU A 87 5.82 7.09 -0.51
C LEU A 87 5.11 7.85 0.59
N LYS A 88 5.85 8.64 1.36
CA LYS A 88 5.25 9.43 2.43
C LYS A 88 4.33 10.51 1.90
N GLU A 89 4.50 10.90 0.65
CA GLU A 89 3.71 11.95 0.03
C GLU A 89 2.39 11.46 -0.54
N ILE A 90 2.18 10.14 -0.55
CA ILE A 90 0.93 9.58 -1.03
C ILE A 90 -0.19 10.05 -0.13
N LYS A 91 -1.21 10.63 -0.75
CA LYS A 91 -2.33 11.17 -0.02
C LYS A 91 -3.06 10.07 0.71
N ARG A 92 -3.44 10.35 1.95
CA ARG A 92 -4.22 9.39 2.71
C ARG A 92 -5.60 9.25 2.08
N TYR A 93 -6.08 8.02 2.04
CA TYR A 93 -7.42 7.75 1.53
C TYR A 93 -8.46 8.43 2.42
N GLU A 94 -9.42 9.10 1.79
CA GLU A 94 -10.49 9.77 2.53
C GLU A 94 -11.83 9.27 2.02
N HIS A 95 -12.58 8.65 2.91
CA HIS A 95 -13.86 8.05 2.54
C HIS A 95 -14.86 9.07 2.05
N HIS A 96 -14.91 10.22 2.67
CA HIS A 96 -15.90 11.21 2.32
C HIS A 96 -15.67 11.85 0.95
N ASN A 97 -14.49 11.71 0.40
CA ASN A 97 -14.21 12.26 -0.92
C ASN A 97 -14.73 11.40 -2.05
N ILE A 98 -15.32 10.30 -1.73
CA ILE A 98 -15.83 9.40 -2.75
C ILE A 98 -17.22 9.74 -3.18
N ARG A 99 -17.92 10.56 -2.41
CA ARG A 99 -19.22 10.85 -2.74
C ARG A 99 -19.37 11.73 -3.78
N PRO A 100 -19.94 12.00 -4.50
CA PRO A 100 -19.94 12.94 -5.37
C PRO A 100 -20.73 13.90 -5.37
N ARG A 101 -20.35 14.07 -5.04
CA ARG A 101 -20.36 14.83 -4.93
C ARG A 101 -20.90 14.87 -4.88
N ASP A 102 -21.00 14.60 -4.58
CA ASP A 102 -21.02 14.69 -4.20
C ASP A 102 -21.29 14.73 -4.38
N THR A 103 -21.69 14.83 -4.63
CA THR A 103 -21.68 15.05 -4.38
C THR A 103 -21.89 15.31 -4.46
N MET A 104 -22.27 15.50 -4.72
CA MET A 104 -22.21 15.93 -4.36
C MET A 104 -22.36 16.18 -4.23
N TYR A 105 -22.90 16.21 -4.64
CA TYR A 105 -22.68 16.53 -4.19
C TYR A 105 -22.79 16.68 -4.37
N ILE A 106 -23.37 16.71 -4.58
CA ILE A 106 -23.17 16.98 -4.46
C ILE A 106 -23.15 17.07 -4.54
N CYS A 107 -23.87 17.16 -4.80
CA CYS A 107 -23.60 17.31 -4.60
C CYS A 107 -23.60 17.39 -4.71
N ASN A 108 -24.08 17.59 -5.13
CA ASN A 108 -23.74 17.75 -5.02
C ASN A 108 -23.50 17.71 -4.96
#